data_cb3520abbba8667955664db9707ae2d8
#
_entry.id   cb3520abbba8667955664db9707ae2d8
#
_cell.length_a   1.000
_cell.length_b   1.000
_cell.length_c   1.000
_cell.angle_alpha   90.00
_cell.angle_beta   90.00
_cell.angle_gamma   90.00
#
_symmetry.space_group_name_H-M   'P 1'
#
loop_
_entity.id
_entity.type
_entity.pdbx_description
1 polymer ?
#
loop_
_entity_poly.entity_id
_entity_poly.type
_entity_poly.pdbx_seq_one_letter_code
_entity_poly.pdbx_strand_id
1 'polypeptide(L)'
;MNLYEKILKQKFNGDSNIPNTLKQNFQPSSWKGYFEEQRTIEIDDPDSKISFKVYLSGVENNGTIYYFHHGAGLSALSFGVLAKYIYEKDKTSTILCFDGRGHGLTESSDDENLSLERLVLDAKNLFLKLFENTKRQIIFVGHSMGGAVVVNLSLELQQTYKSIGVAVIDVVEETAIQSFFHIESTLLLRPDRFDSLPSAIKYSVKSGATSNVESACVSVPPTLVLVKSDVDGSVETQKEKYVWRTDVMKSRKYWIGWYTDLSKRFLSLKTSKLLVLAGTGRLDKELMIGQMQGKFQLKLFPGCGHNIQEDNPSDLSECIIEFAIRNRPLDINSIRHQKDPK
;
A
#
# COMPACT_ATOMS: atom_id res chain seq x y z
N MET A 1 -16.15 14.27 -29.87
CA MET A 1 -15.32 13.13 -29.46
C MET A 1 -13.86 13.59 -29.55
N ASN A 2 -13.21 13.79 -28.41
CA ASN A 2 -11.84 14.32 -28.38
C ASN A 2 -10.80 13.22 -28.71
N LEU A 3 -9.56 13.61 -28.95
CA LEU A 3 -8.46 12.71 -29.31
C LEU A 3 -8.24 11.61 -28.24
N TYR A 4 -8.50 11.93 -26.98
CA TYR A 4 -8.34 11.02 -25.84
C TYR A 4 -9.41 9.91 -25.82
N GLU A 5 -10.67 10.25 -26.16
CA GLU A 5 -11.74 9.24 -26.35
C GLU A 5 -11.47 8.29 -27.52
N LYS A 6 -10.81 8.81 -28.59
CA LYS A 6 -10.35 7.96 -29.71
C LYS A 6 -9.25 6.99 -29.27
N ILE A 7 -8.29 7.45 -28.48
CA ILE A 7 -7.18 6.62 -27.98
C ILE A 7 -7.71 5.53 -27.03
N LEU A 8 -8.63 5.89 -26.12
CA LEU A 8 -9.27 4.90 -25.23
C LEU A 8 -10.08 3.87 -26.04
N LYS A 9 -10.90 4.28 -27.02
CA LYS A 9 -11.63 3.35 -27.86
C LYS A 9 -10.72 2.44 -28.69
N GLN A 10 -9.59 2.94 -29.19
CA GLN A 10 -8.60 2.09 -29.88
C GLN A 10 -7.93 1.07 -28.95
N LYS A 11 -7.59 1.44 -27.70
CA LYS A 11 -7.06 0.48 -26.71
C LYS A 11 -8.09 -0.58 -26.31
N PHE A 12 -9.39 -0.27 -26.29
CA PHE A 12 -10.43 -1.21 -25.85
C PHE A 12 -11.04 -2.04 -26.99
N ASN A 13 -10.89 -1.67 -28.28
CA ASN A 13 -11.46 -2.39 -29.41
C ASN A 13 -10.46 -3.36 -30.10
N GLY A 14 -9.25 -3.53 -29.57
CA GLY A 14 -8.19 -4.36 -30.17
C GLY A 14 -8.27 -5.88 -29.93
N ASP A 15 -9.41 -6.44 -29.53
CA ASP A 15 -9.55 -7.82 -29.02
C ASP A 15 -9.91 -8.88 -30.10
N SER A 16 -9.50 -8.73 -31.37
CA SER A 16 -9.92 -9.72 -32.39
C SER A 16 -8.86 -10.73 -32.85
N ASN A 17 -7.61 -10.73 -32.35
CA ASN A 17 -6.61 -11.74 -32.75
C ASN A 17 -5.53 -12.00 -31.70
N ILE A 18 -5.90 -12.45 -30.47
CA ILE A 18 -4.94 -13.04 -29.52
C ILE A 18 -5.06 -14.57 -29.63
N PRO A 19 -3.93 -15.29 -29.84
CA PRO A 19 -3.95 -16.75 -29.83
C PRO A 19 -4.55 -17.28 -28.53
N ASN A 20 -5.35 -18.34 -28.61
CA ASN A 20 -6.15 -18.91 -27.52
C ASN A 20 -5.33 -19.47 -26.33
N THR A 21 -4.00 -19.34 -26.34
CA THR A 21 -3.06 -19.90 -25.35
C THR A 21 -2.76 -18.99 -24.15
N LEU A 22 -3.28 -17.75 -24.11
CA LEU A 22 -3.06 -16.80 -23.01
C LEU A 22 -4.34 -16.02 -22.67
N LYS A 23 -5.45 -16.72 -22.42
CA LYS A 23 -6.60 -16.07 -21.75
C LYS A 23 -6.19 -15.76 -20.33
N GLN A 24 -5.79 -14.50 -20.07
CA GLN A 24 -5.56 -14.01 -18.72
C GLN A 24 -6.82 -14.27 -17.87
N ASN A 25 -6.65 -14.96 -16.75
CA ASN A 25 -7.74 -15.25 -15.82
C ASN A 25 -7.92 -14.08 -14.88
N PHE A 26 -8.98 -13.29 -15.03
CA PHE A 26 -9.34 -12.16 -14.17
C PHE A 26 -10.28 -12.57 -13.02
N GLN A 27 -10.24 -13.82 -12.56
CA GLN A 27 -11.06 -14.24 -11.42
C GLN A 27 -10.48 -13.70 -10.11
N PRO A 28 -11.33 -13.22 -9.17
CA PRO A 28 -10.88 -12.73 -7.90
C PRO A 28 -10.19 -13.83 -7.10
N SER A 29 -9.08 -13.47 -6.46
CA SER A 29 -8.32 -14.35 -5.57
C SER A 29 -8.61 -14.05 -4.11
N SER A 30 -8.58 -15.10 -3.28
CA SER A 30 -8.74 -14.93 -1.82
C SER A 30 -7.42 -14.48 -1.18
N TRP A 31 -7.50 -13.73 -0.10
CA TRP A 31 -6.36 -13.36 0.75
C TRP A 31 -5.60 -14.59 1.30
N LYS A 32 -6.26 -15.77 1.44
CA LYS A 32 -5.68 -17.01 1.97
C LYS A 32 -4.46 -17.54 1.21
N GLY A 33 -4.27 -17.12 -0.03
CA GLY A 33 -3.08 -17.47 -0.82
C GLY A 33 -1.85 -16.61 -0.49
N TYR A 34 -2.00 -15.55 0.32
CA TYR A 34 -0.99 -14.52 0.54
C TYR A 34 -0.67 -14.29 2.02
N PHE A 35 -1.59 -14.58 2.93
CA PHE A 35 -1.44 -14.42 4.37
C PHE A 35 -1.89 -15.68 5.09
N GLU A 36 -1.34 -15.89 6.29
CA GLU A 36 -1.72 -17.03 7.14
C GLU A 36 -3.00 -16.75 7.91
N GLU A 37 -3.23 -15.48 8.29
CA GLU A 37 -4.35 -15.07 9.12
C GLU A 37 -5.01 -13.78 8.63
N GLN A 38 -6.31 -13.68 8.90
CA GLN A 38 -7.09 -12.45 8.82
C GLN A 38 -7.80 -12.24 10.14
N ARG A 39 -7.64 -11.06 10.73
CA ARG A 39 -8.28 -10.70 12.01
C ARG A 39 -9.06 -9.40 11.87
N THR A 40 -10.02 -9.21 12.78
CA THR A 40 -10.63 -7.89 13.03
C THR A 40 -10.13 -7.41 14.38
N ILE A 41 -9.56 -6.21 14.42
CA ILE A 41 -8.99 -5.61 15.64
C ILE A 41 -9.83 -4.38 16.00
N GLU A 42 -10.53 -4.48 17.10
CA GLU A 42 -11.34 -3.38 17.64
C GLU A 42 -10.45 -2.38 18.38
N ILE A 43 -10.58 -1.11 18.07
CA ILE A 43 -9.97 0.01 18.79
C ILE A 43 -11.08 0.96 19.22
N ASP A 44 -11.22 1.10 20.54
CA ASP A 44 -12.08 2.12 21.14
C ASP A 44 -11.25 3.39 21.37
N ASP A 45 -11.33 4.30 20.42
CA ASP A 45 -10.73 5.63 20.54
C ASP A 45 -11.83 6.60 20.98
N PRO A 46 -11.57 7.57 21.89
CA PRO A 46 -12.59 8.51 22.37
C PRO A 46 -13.32 9.25 21.26
N ASP A 47 -12.61 9.53 20.16
CA ASP A 47 -13.15 10.30 19.03
C ASP A 47 -13.75 9.41 17.94
N SER A 48 -13.40 8.09 17.91
CA SER A 48 -13.86 7.22 16.83
C SER A 48 -13.66 5.74 17.17
N LYS A 49 -14.75 4.96 17.09
CA LYS A 49 -14.64 3.49 17.09
C LYS A 49 -14.22 3.01 15.73
N ILE A 50 -13.26 2.06 15.70
CA ILE A 50 -12.77 1.49 14.45
C ILE A 50 -12.48 0.00 14.61
N SER A 51 -12.93 -0.78 13.62
CA SER A 51 -12.73 -2.22 13.48
C SER A 51 -11.81 -2.48 12.30
N PHE A 52 -10.50 -2.54 12.58
CA PHE A 52 -9.50 -2.75 11.54
C PHE A 52 -9.55 -4.16 10.99
N LYS A 53 -9.60 -4.29 9.66
CA LYS A 53 -9.30 -5.55 9.00
C LYS A 53 -7.80 -5.68 8.81
N VAL A 54 -7.23 -6.75 9.38
CA VAL A 54 -5.78 -6.98 9.44
C VAL A 54 -5.44 -8.33 8.81
N TYR A 55 -4.36 -8.37 8.04
CA TYR A 55 -3.82 -9.57 7.40
C TYR A 55 -2.42 -9.82 7.91
N LEU A 56 -2.15 -11.04 8.34
CA LEU A 56 -0.96 -11.39 9.11
C LEU A 56 -0.31 -12.67 8.59
N SER A 57 1.02 -12.72 8.69
CA SER A 57 1.82 -13.94 8.58
C SER A 57 2.92 -13.93 9.63
N GLY A 58 3.23 -15.10 10.19
CA GLY A 58 4.30 -15.25 11.17
C GLY A 58 4.07 -14.53 12.48
N VAL A 59 2.85 -14.57 13.03
CA VAL A 59 2.47 -13.82 14.25
C VAL A 59 3.30 -14.26 15.46
N GLU A 60 3.57 -15.55 15.61
CA GLU A 60 4.36 -16.12 16.70
C GLU A 60 5.88 -16.00 16.50
N ASN A 61 6.33 -15.45 15.39
CA ASN A 61 7.73 -15.30 15.08
C ASN A 61 8.37 -14.18 15.93
N ASN A 62 9.69 -14.29 16.13
CA ASN A 62 10.47 -13.32 16.90
C ASN A 62 11.40 -12.44 16.06
N GLY A 63 11.39 -12.58 14.74
CA GLY A 63 12.20 -11.78 13.80
C GLY A 63 11.66 -10.38 13.58
N THR A 64 12.01 -9.79 12.44
CA THR A 64 11.61 -8.43 12.08
C THR A 64 10.09 -8.32 11.86
N ILE A 65 9.48 -7.26 12.35
CA ILE A 65 8.10 -6.89 12.03
C ILE A 65 8.12 -5.99 10.80
N TYR A 66 7.43 -6.38 9.74
CA TYR A 66 7.15 -5.53 8.59
C TYR A 66 5.72 -5.01 8.72
N TYR A 67 5.58 -3.70 8.93
CA TYR A 67 4.30 -3.02 9.13
C TYR A 67 3.96 -2.19 7.91
N PHE A 68 2.89 -2.57 7.18
CA PHE A 68 2.52 -1.99 5.89
C PHE A 68 1.31 -1.07 5.98
N HIS A 69 1.38 0.08 5.30
CA HIS A 69 0.25 0.98 5.10
C HIS A 69 0.05 1.30 3.61
N HIS A 70 -1.14 1.02 3.10
CA HIS A 70 -1.48 1.20 1.68
C HIS A 70 -1.76 2.66 1.29
N GLY A 71 -1.84 2.94 -0.02
CA GLY A 71 -2.20 4.23 -0.60
C GLY A 71 -3.70 4.50 -0.64
N ALA A 72 -4.09 5.75 -0.90
CA ALA A 72 -5.48 6.15 -1.01
C ALA A 72 -6.23 5.36 -2.10
N GLY A 73 -7.44 4.90 -1.79
CA GLY A 73 -8.28 4.13 -2.69
C GLY A 73 -7.87 2.66 -2.88
N LEU A 74 -6.79 2.21 -2.22
CA LEU A 74 -6.33 0.83 -2.20
C LEU A 74 -6.83 0.09 -0.94
N SER A 75 -6.30 -1.12 -0.72
CA SER A 75 -6.50 -1.90 0.49
C SER A 75 -5.19 -2.56 0.93
N ALA A 76 -5.18 -3.20 2.07
CA ALA A 76 -4.05 -4.02 2.53
C ALA A 76 -3.60 -5.06 1.49
N LEU A 77 -4.55 -5.60 0.72
CA LEU A 77 -4.27 -6.64 -0.26
C LEU A 77 -3.53 -6.11 -1.51
N SER A 78 -3.31 -4.80 -1.65
CA SER A 78 -2.35 -4.26 -2.63
C SER A 78 -0.92 -4.72 -2.35
N PHE A 79 -0.63 -5.09 -1.11
CA PHE A 79 0.63 -5.72 -0.72
C PHE A 79 0.60 -7.26 -0.73
N GLY A 80 -0.52 -7.90 -1.11
CA GLY A 80 -0.70 -9.35 -0.94
C GLY A 80 0.44 -10.19 -1.52
N VAL A 81 0.76 -9.99 -2.80
CA VAL A 81 1.83 -10.74 -3.49
C VAL A 81 3.21 -10.37 -2.90
N LEU A 82 3.46 -9.09 -2.65
CA LEU A 82 4.69 -8.61 -2.03
C LEU A 82 4.90 -9.21 -0.63
N ALA A 83 3.88 -9.19 0.21
CA ALA A 83 3.91 -9.73 1.57
C ALA A 83 4.23 -11.23 1.57
N LYS A 84 3.61 -11.99 0.65
CA LYS A 84 3.89 -13.41 0.44
C LYS A 84 5.38 -13.63 0.11
N TYR A 85 5.94 -12.89 -0.84
CA TYR A 85 7.35 -13.04 -1.23
C TYR A 85 8.30 -12.66 -0.10
N ILE A 86 8.02 -11.62 0.68
CA ILE A 86 8.82 -11.28 1.86
C ILE A 86 8.78 -12.42 2.88
N TYR A 87 7.59 -12.92 3.19
CA TYR A 87 7.42 -13.99 4.18
C TYR A 87 8.01 -15.32 3.73
N GLU A 88 7.94 -15.66 2.45
CA GLU A 88 8.58 -16.87 1.89
C GLU A 88 10.10 -16.84 2.02
N LYS A 89 10.71 -15.66 1.89
CA LYS A 89 12.18 -15.46 1.98
C LYS A 89 12.68 -15.23 3.41
N ASP A 90 11.85 -14.68 4.30
CA ASP A 90 12.17 -14.45 5.73
C ASP A 90 11.07 -15.04 6.62
N LYS A 91 11.09 -16.36 6.78
CA LYS A 91 10.14 -17.12 7.61
C LYS A 91 10.22 -16.80 9.10
N THR A 92 11.22 -16.03 9.53
CA THR A 92 11.36 -15.59 10.93
C THR A 92 10.63 -14.28 11.21
N SER A 93 10.23 -13.57 10.17
CA SER A 93 9.56 -12.27 10.26
C SER A 93 8.07 -12.38 10.60
N THR A 94 7.50 -11.27 11.01
CA THR A 94 6.04 -11.06 11.05
C THR A 94 5.67 -10.02 10.01
N ILE A 95 4.69 -10.35 9.18
CA ILE A 95 4.10 -9.42 8.20
C ILE A 95 2.77 -8.95 8.74
N LEU A 96 2.53 -7.64 8.72
CA LEU A 96 1.25 -7.04 9.04
C LEU A 96 0.87 -6.04 7.96
N CYS A 97 -0.26 -6.30 7.29
CA CYS A 97 -0.95 -5.36 6.41
C CYS A 97 -2.36 -5.12 6.97
N PHE A 98 -2.88 -3.92 6.86
CA PHE A 98 -4.24 -3.61 7.32
C PHE A 98 -4.94 -2.66 6.37
N ASP A 99 -6.25 -2.77 6.32
CA ASP A 99 -7.10 -1.82 5.63
C ASP A 99 -7.22 -0.56 6.50
N GLY A 100 -6.80 0.58 5.98
CA GLY A 100 -6.92 1.87 6.67
C GLY A 100 -8.39 2.32 6.77
N ARG A 101 -8.64 3.35 7.57
CA ARG A 101 -9.96 4.01 7.71
C ARG A 101 -10.57 4.30 6.34
N GLY A 102 -11.88 3.99 6.18
CA GLY A 102 -12.62 4.23 4.95
C GLY A 102 -12.19 3.37 3.76
N HIS A 103 -11.34 2.34 3.96
CA HIS A 103 -10.82 1.47 2.91
C HIS A 103 -11.07 0.00 3.22
N GLY A 104 -11.08 -0.81 2.15
CA GLY A 104 -11.16 -2.26 2.24
C GLY A 104 -12.36 -2.74 3.07
N LEU A 105 -12.09 -3.61 4.03
CA LEU A 105 -13.09 -4.18 4.94
C LEU A 105 -13.03 -3.58 6.35
N THR A 106 -12.25 -2.50 6.56
CA THR A 106 -12.25 -1.74 7.81
C THR A 106 -13.53 -0.92 7.92
N GLU A 107 -14.13 -0.93 9.10
CA GLU A 107 -15.33 -0.16 9.42
C GLU A 107 -15.01 0.84 10.55
N SER A 108 -15.49 2.08 10.44
CA SER A 108 -15.33 3.07 11.49
C SER A 108 -16.59 3.93 11.64
N SER A 109 -16.72 4.60 12.78
CA SER A 109 -17.81 5.55 13.01
C SER A 109 -17.66 6.84 12.18
N ASP A 110 -16.47 7.09 11.63
CA ASP A 110 -16.16 8.22 10.74
C ASP A 110 -15.16 7.80 9.67
N ASP A 111 -15.64 7.28 8.55
CA ASP A 111 -14.84 6.86 7.40
C ASP A 111 -14.30 8.04 6.56
N GLU A 112 -14.82 9.26 6.77
CA GLU A 112 -14.47 10.42 5.93
C GLU A 112 -13.31 11.25 6.48
N ASN A 113 -12.95 11.09 7.76
CA ASN A 113 -11.81 11.80 8.34
C ASN A 113 -10.49 11.10 7.97
N LEU A 114 -9.97 11.46 6.82
CA LEU A 114 -8.70 10.96 6.30
C LEU A 114 -7.57 11.98 6.46
N SER A 115 -7.63 12.86 7.48
CA SER A 115 -6.52 13.75 7.81
C SER A 115 -5.27 12.94 8.17
N LEU A 116 -4.08 13.49 7.92
CA LEU A 116 -2.83 12.81 8.22
C LEU A 116 -2.73 12.45 9.70
N GLU A 117 -3.13 13.37 10.58
CA GLU A 117 -3.12 13.19 12.02
C GLU A 117 -4.00 12.01 12.44
N ARG A 118 -5.20 11.90 11.85
CA ARG A 118 -6.13 10.79 12.13
C ARG A 118 -5.56 9.45 11.62
N LEU A 119 -5.03 9.41 10.41
CA LEU A 119 -4.45 8.20 9.84
C LEU A 119 -3.21 7.73 10.62
N VAL A 120 -2.37 8.66 11.09
CA VAL A 120 -1.21 8.34 11.94
C VAL A 120 -1.65 7.80 13.29
N LEU A 121 -2.66 8.43 13.92
CA LEU A 121 -3.20 7.96 15.20
C LEU A 121 -3.84 6.57 15.08
N ASP A 122 -4.58 6.31 14.02
CA ASP A 122 -5.16 5.00 13.71
C ASP A 122 -4.07 3.93 13.57
N ALA A 123 -3.03 4.21 12.76
CA ALA A 123 -1.91 3.30 12.56
C ALA A 123 -1.12 3.06 13.87
N LYS A 124 -0.95 4.11 14.70
CA LYS A 124 -0.31 4.01 16.00
C LYS A 124 -1.11 3.14 16.97
N ASN A 125 -2.42 3.40 17.08
CA ASN A 125 -3.29 2.65 17.99
C ASN A 125 -3.32 1.16 17.60
N LEU A 126 -3.40 0.85 16.31
CA LEU A 126 -3.30 -0.53 15.83
C LEU A 126 -1.95 -1.17 16.15
N PHE A 127 -0.84 -0.43 15.91
CA PHE A 127 0.50 -0.90 16.24
C PHE A 127 0.64 -1.20 17.74
N LEU A 128 0.21 -0.29 18.61
CA LEU A 128 0.27 -0.47 20.06
C LEU A 128 -0.61 -1.65 20.51
N LYS A 129 -1.81 -1.80 19.96
CA LYS A 129 -2.71 -2.93 20.29
C LYS A 129 -2.08 -4.29 20.03
N LEU A 130 -1.24 -4.39 18.98
CA LEU A 130 -0.64 -5.66 18.57
C LEU A 130 0.78 -5.87 19.09
N PHE A 131 1.53 -4.79 19.33
CA PHE A 131 2.99 -4.84 19.57
C PHE A 131 3.47 -3.92 20.72
N GLU A 132 2.62 -3.51 21.65
CA GLU A 132 2.90 -2.50 22.69
C GLU A 132 4.26 -2.70 23.41
N ASN A 133 4.57 -3.93 23.78
CA ASN A 133 5.79 -4.24 24.56
C ASN A 133 6.89 -4.89 23.72
N THR A 134 6.80 -4.81 22.40
CA THR A 134 7.77 -5.48 21.54
C THR A 134 9.17 -4.86 21.66
N LYS A 135 10.20 -5.71 21.70
CA LYS A 135 11.62 -5.33 21.57
C LYS A 135 12.18 -5.71 20.19
N ARG A 136 11.31 -6.21 19.31
CA ARG A 136 11.66 -6.65 17.98
C ARG A 136 12.04 -5.48 17.09
N GLN A 137 12.78 -5.77 16.03
CA GLN A 137 13.11 -4.81 14.98
C GLN A 137 11.89 -4.58 14.09
N ILE A 138 11.69 -3.34 13.67
CA ILE A 138 10.52 -2.94 12.89
C ILE A 138 10.98 -2.25 11.61
N ILE A 139 10.39 -2.65 10.48
CA ILE A 139 10.42 -1.93 9.21
C ILE A 139 9.00 -1.41 8.94
N PHE A 140 8.87 -0.11 8.85
CA PHE A 140 7.63 0.52 8.38
C PHE A 140 7.68 0.67 6.87
N VAL A 141 6.64 0.23 6.16
CA VAL A 141 6.54 0.28 4.70
C VAL A 141 5.25 0.99 4.33
N GLY A 142 5.33 2.06 3.56
CA GLY A 142 4.14 2.81 3.15
C GLY A 142 4.16 3.17 1.68
N HIS A 143 3.01 3.00 1.03
CA HIS A 143 2.81 3.36 -0.36
C HIS A 143 2.01 4.66 -0.46
N SER A 144 2.47 5.64 -1.25
CA SER A 144 1.74 6.88 -1.53
C SER A 144 1.27 7.57 -0.23
N MET A 145 -0.04 7.79 -0.01
CA MET A 145 -0.62 8.26 1.26
C MET A 145 -0.05 7.50 2.47
N GLY A 146 0.04 6.17 2.38
CA GLY A 146 0.62 5.33 3.44
C GLY A 146 2.09 5.63 3.68
N GLY A 147 2.84 6.12 2.69
CA GLY A 147 4.21 6.59 2.84
C GLY A 147 4.29 7.78 3.80
N ALA A 148 3.37 8.75 3.66
CA ALA A 148 3.28 9.88 4.59
C ALA A 148 2.90 9.41 6.01
N VAL A 149 1.96 8.46 6.13
CA VAL A 149 1.54 7.91 7.42
C VAL A 149 2.70 7.22 8.13
N VAL A 150 3.45 6.31 7.47
CA VAL A 150 4.53 5.56 8.14
C VAL A 150 5.73 6.43 8.50
N VAL A 151 5.99 7.50 7.74
CA VAL A 151 7.03 8.49 8.10
C VAL A 151 6.67 9.17 9.42
N ASN A 152 5.44 9.67 9.57
CA ASN A 152 5.00 10.34 10.79
C ASN A 152 4.86 9.36 11.95
N LEU A 153 4.32 8.16 11.73
CA LEU A 153 4.26 7.09 12.72
C LEU A 153 5.65 6.74 13.25
N SER A 154 6.65 6.61 12.37
CA SER A 154 8.02 6.32 12.78
C SER A 154 8.63 7.46 13.60
N LEU A 155 8.35 8.72 13.29
CA LEU A 155 8.80 9.88 14.11
C LEU A 155 8.24 9.80 15.52
N GLU A 156 6.98 9.43 15.69
CA GLU A 156 6.36 9.29 17.00
C GLU A 156 6.91 8.08 17.80
N LEU A 157 7.23 6.98 17.12
CA LEU A 157 7.60 5.73 17.78
C LEU A 157 9.12 5.54 17.96
N GLN A 158 9.98 6.28 17.26
CA GLN A 158 11.42 6.05 17.17
C GLN A 158 12.20 6.17 18.50
N GLN A 159 11.63 6.78 19.54
CA GLN A 159 12.24 6.87 20.87
C GLN A 159 11.94 5.64 21.73
N THR A 160 10.83 4.94 21.43
CA THR A 160 10.33 3.84 22.27
C THR A 160 10.59 2.48 21.63
N TYR A 161 10.53 2.43 20.30
CA TYR A 161 10.59 1.17 19.54
C TYR A 161 11.82 1.09 18.63
N LYS A 162 12.28 -0.13 18.38
CA LYS A 162 13.43 -0.41 17.52
C LYS A 162 13.06 -0.35 16.03
N SER A 163 12.73 0.84 15.52
CA SER A 163 12.62 1.01 14.07
C SER A 163 14.02 0.93 13.45
N ILE A 164 14.27 -0.08 12.61
CA ILE A 164 15.52 -0.24 11.86
C ILE A 164 15.42 0.34 10.46
N GLY A 165 14.21 0.68 10.00
CA GLY A 165 14.02 1.32 8.71
C GLY A 165 12.60 1.76 8.40
N VAL A 166 12.52 2.75 7.52
CA VAL A 166 11.29 3.21 6.87
C VAL A 166 11.47 3.11 5.36
N ALA A 167 10.57 2.39 4.68
CA ALA A 167 10.51 2.30 3.23
C ALA A 167 9.28 3.06 2.72
N VAL A 168 9.50 4.07 1.89
CA VAL A 168 8.46 4.86 1.24
C VAL A 168 8.40 4.46 -0.23
N ILE A 169 7.22 4.07 -0.70
CA ILE A 169 7.00 3.60 -2.07
C ILE A 169 6.21 4.67 -2.82
N ASP A 170 6.83 5.17 -3.87
CA ASP A 170 6.32 6.02 -4.94
C ASP A 170 5.59 7.29 -4.46
N VAL A 171 6.21 8.02 -3.54
CA VAL A 171 5.79 9.38 -3.20
C VAL A 171 6.96 10.28 -2.88
N VAL A 172 6.93 11.48 -3.45
CA VAL A 172 7.82 12.63 -3.22
C VAL A 172 6.92 13.85 -3.09
N GLU A 173 7.15 14.71 -2.10
CA GLU A 173 6.28 15.83 -1.74
C GLU A 173 5.91 16.71 -2.94
N GLU A 174 6.89 17.30 -3.61
CA GLU A 174 6.64 18.25 -4.68
C GLU A 174 5.91 17.61 -5.86
N THR A 175 6.34 16.42 -6.30
CA THR A 175 5.70 15.73 -7.41
C THR A 175 4.30 15.24 -7.07
N ALA A 176 4.04 14.84 -5.82
CA ALA A 176 2.71 14.46 -5.36
C ALA A 176 1.75 15.66 -5.43
N ILE A 177 2.15 16.81 -4.89
CA ILE A 177 1.34 18.04 -4.92
C ILE A 177 1.08 18.50 -6.37
N GLN A 178 2.09 18.47 -7.23
CA GLN A 178 1.95 18.82 -8.64
C GLN A 178 1.04 17.86 -9.42
N SER A 179 0.92 16.61 -8.99
CA SER A 179 0.12 15.60 -9.67
C SER A 179 -1.39 15.65 -9.35
N PHE A 180 -1.84 16.44 -8.37
CA PHE A 180 -3.24 16.42 -7.91
C PHE A 180 -4.25 16.66 -9.02
N PHE A 181 -4.01 17.61 -9.91
CA PHE A 181 -4.90 17.86 -11.04
C PHE A 181 -5.02 16.63 -11.96
N HIS A 182 -3.91 15.93 -12.19
CA HIS A 182 -3.91 14.72 -12.99
C HIS A 182 -4.64 13.57 -12.29
N ILE A 183 -4.45 13.43 -10.98
CA ILE A 183 -5.15 12.44 -10.15
C ILE A 183 -6.66 12.69 -10.19
N GLU A 184 -7.11 13.94 -9.99
CA GLU A 184 -8.53 14.31 -10.11
C GLU A 184 -9.10 13.92 -11.47
N SER A 185 -8.42 14.30 -12.55
CA SER A 185 -8.85 13.98 -13.92
C SER A 185 -8.96 12.47 -14.14
N THR A 186 -8.02 11.69 -13.61
CA THR A 186 -8.02 10.23 -13.71
C THR A 186 -9.19 9.62 -12.92
N LEU A 187 -9.45 10.12 -11.71
CA LEU A 187 -10.54 9.63 -10.86
C LEU A 187 -11.91 9.92 -11.48
N LEU A 188 -12.09 11.08 -12.11
CA LEU A 188 -13.33 11.46 -12.80
C LEU A 188 -13.59 10.63 -14.07
N LEU A 189 -12.56 10.05 -14.67
CA LEU A 189 -12.67 9.24 -15.90
C LEU A 189 -12.84 7.75 -15.61
N ARG A 190 -12.64 7.30 -14.36
CA ARG A 190 -12.84 5.88 -14.03
C ARG A 190 -14.32 5.51 -14.00
N PRO A 191 -14.69 4.26 -14.35
CA PRO A 191 -16.07 3.82 -14.23
C PRO A 191 -16.57 3.91 -12.79
N ASP A 192 -17.80 4.41 -12.60
CA ASP A 192 -18.43 4.48 -11.28
C ASP A 192 -18.83 3.12 -10.75
N ARG A 193 -19.13 2.16 -11.64
CA ARG A 193 -19.65 0.84 -11.28
C ARG A 193 -19.24 -0.25 -12.27
N PHE A 194 -19.24 -1.49 -11.79
CA PHE A 194 -18.91 -2.68 -12.57
C PHE A 194 -19.99 -3.75 -12.43
N ASP A 195 -20.18 -4.55 -13.49
CA ASP A 195 -21.13 -5.66 -13.50
C ASP A 195 -20.65 -6.88 -12.71
N SER A 196 -19.33 -7.00 -12.51
CA SER A 196 -18.71 -8.13 -11.80
C SER A 196 -17.29 -7.78 -11.36
N LEU A 197 -16.76 -8.52 -10.36
CA LEU A 197 -15.36 -8.40 -9.95
C LEU A 197 -14.38 -8.67 -11.09
N PRO A 198 -14.57 -9.71 -11.94
CA PRO A 198 -13.70 -9.91 -13.10
C PRO A 198 -13.65 -8.72 -14.06
N SER A 199 -14.77 -8.00 -14.23
CA SER A 199 -14.79 -6.80 -15.09
C SER A 199 -14.00 -5.64 -14.47
N ALA A 200 -14.03 -5.47 -13.16
CA ALA A 200 -13.24 -4.47 -12.44
C ALA A 200 -11.75 -4.80 -12.46
N ILE A 201 -11.38 -6.07 -12.23
CA ILE A 201 -10.00 -6.54 -12.32
C ILE A 201 -9.44 -6.31 -13.73
N LYS A 202 -10.19 -6.69 -14.75
CA LYS A 202 -9.83 -6.46 -16.15
C LYS A 202 -9.65 -4.96 -16.44
N TYR A 203 -10.52 -4.11 -15.92
CA TYR A 203 -10.39 -2.65 -16.02
C TYR A 203 -9.09 -2.16 -15.38
N SER A 204 -8.78 -2.58 -14.16
CA SER A 204 -7.57 -2.17 -13.45
C SER A 204 -6.29 -2.48 -14.25
N VAL A 205 -6.22 -3.69 -14.82
CA VAL A 205 -5.08 -4.08 -15.67
C VAL A 205 -5.04 -3.30 -16.98
N LYS A 206 -6.17 -3.15 -17.66
CA LYS A 206 -6.23 -2.47 -18.98
C LYS A 206 -6.02 -0.95 -18.87
N SER A 207 -6.41 -0.32 -17.78
CA SER A 207 -6.18 1.11 -17.53
C SER A 207 -4.72 1.40 -17.15
N GLY A 208 -3.94 0.38 -16.77
CA GLY A 208 -2.57 0.54 -16.30
C GLY A 208 -2.46 0.94 -14.83
N ALA A 209 -3.55 0.77 -14.05
CA ALA A 209 -3.50 0.95 -12.60
C ALA A 209 -2.57 -0.10 -11.95
N THR A 210 -2.56 -1.32 -12.46
CA THR A 210 -1.54 -2.33 -12.22
C THR A 210 -1.29 -3.15 -13.49
N SER A 211 -0.04 -3.55 -13.72
CA SER A 211 0.34 -4.40 -14.85
C SER A 211 0.31 -5.89 -14.52
N ASN A 212 0.31 -6.25 -13.25
CA ASN A 212 0.37 -7.62 -12.75
C ASN A 212 -1.04 -8.17 -12.47
N VAL A 213 -1.44 -9.18 -13.25
CA VAL A 213 -2.77 -9.79 -13.13
C VAL A 213 -2.98 -10.51 -11.81
N GLU A 214 -1.96 -11.19 -11.26
CA GLU A 214 -2.06 -11.86 -9.96
C GLU A 214 -2.33 -10.84 -8.85
N SER A 215 -1.57 -9.74 -8.85
CA SER A 215 -1.79 -8.63 -7.90
C SER A 215 -3.18 -8.04 -8.05
N ALA A 216 -3.64 -7.77 -9.29
CA ALA A 216 -4.98 -7.23 -9.53
C ALA A 216 -6.10 -8.16 -9.04
N CYS A 217 -5.94 -9.48 -9.22
CA CYS A 217 -6.95 -10.47 -8.79
C CYS A 217 -7.16 -10.47 -7.27
N VAL A 218 -6.14 -10.14 -6.47
CA VAL A 218 -6.25 -10.10 -5.01
C VAL A 218 -6.52 -8.68 -4.49
N SER A 219 -5.96 -7.63 -5.10
CA SER A 219 -6.01 -6.27 -4.59
C SER A 219 -7.29 -5.52 -4.96
N VAL A 220 -7.85 -5.76 -6.16
CA VAL A 220 -9.02 -5.02 -6.64
C VAL A 220 -10.32 -5.38 -5.90
N PRO A 221 -10.65 -6.66 -5.62
CA PRO A 221 -11.93 -7.01 -4.98
C PRO A 221 -12.23 -6.26 -3.68
N PRO A 222 -11.31 -6.09 -2.71
CA PRO A 222 -11.61 -5.37 -1.47
C PRO A 222 -11.73 -3.85 -1.64
N THR A 223 -11.38 -3.29 -2.81
CA THR A 223 -11.63 -1.86 -3.09
C THR A 223 -13.05 -1.58 -3.57
N LEU A 224 -13.88 -2.61 -3.67
CA LEU A 224 -15.24 -2.54 -4.20
C LEU A 224 -16.26 -3.05 -3.19
N VAL A 225 -17.45 -2.48 -3.21
CA VAL A 225 -18.62 -2.95 -2.47
C VAL A 225 -19.76 -3.28 -3.42
N LEU A 226 -20.51 -4.34 -3.08
CA LEU A 226 -21.69 -4.73 -3.83
C LEU A 226 -22.86 -3.87 -3.39
N VAL A 227 -23.52 -3.21 -4.34
CA VAL A 227 -24.72 -2.41 -4.10
C VAL A 227 -25.87 -2.91 -4.97
N LYS A 228 -27.09 -2.86 -4.43
CA LYS A 228 -28.31 -3.11 -5.20
C LYS A 228 -28.70 -1.81 -5.90
N SER A 229 -28.82 -1.84 -7.21
CA SER A 229 -29.32 -0.68 -7.97
C SER A 229 -30.81 -0.85 -8.23
N ASP A 230 -31.62 0.09 -7.77
CA ASP A 230 -33.01 0.19 -8.21
C ASP A 230 -33.01 0.63 -9.68
N VAL A 231 -33.36 -0.27 -10.57
CA VAL A 231 -33.60 0.06 -11.97
C VAL A 231 -35.10 0.35 -12.12
N ASP A 232 -35.42 1.61 -12.36
CA ASP A 232 -36.72 2.09 -12.86
C ASP A 232 -37.97 1.47 -12.20
N GLY A 233 -38.24 1.76 -10.92
CA GLY A 233 -39.57 1.62 -10.32
C GLY A 233 -40.30 0.26 -10.44
N SER A 234 -39.72 -0.74 -11.09
CA SER A 234 -40.25 -2.08 -11.24
C SER A 234 -39.55 -3.05 -10.29
N VAL A 235 -40.29 -3.65 -9.40
CA VAL A 235 -39.85 -4.54 -8.30
C VAL A 235 -39.10 -5.82 -8.79
N GLU A 236 -39.03 -6.08 -10.09
CA GLU A 236 -38.67 -7.42 -10.59
C GLU A 236 -37.22 -7.62 -11.06
N THR A 237 -36.35 -6.59 -11.13
CA THR A 237 -34.95 -6.82 -11.53
C THR A 237 -33.96 -5.87 -10.84
N GLN A 238 -33.74 -6.07 -9.54
CA GLN A 238 -32.59 -5.43 -8.88
C GLN A 238 -31.31 -6.03 -9.44
N LYS A 239 -30.53 -5.23 -10.21
CA LYS A 239 -29.20 -5.65 -10.67
C LYS A 239 -28.18 -5.25 -9.61
N GLU A 240 -27.45 -6.24 -9.12
CA GLU A 240 -26.30 -6.01 -8.25
C GLU A 240 -25.14 -5.43 -9.08
N LYS A 241 -24.49 -4.38 -8.54
CA LYS A 241 -23.33 -3.74 -9.14
C LYS A 241 -22.24 -3.53 -8.09
N TYR A 242 -21.01 -3.57 -8.52
CA TYR A 242 -19.85 -3.23 -7.69
C TYR A 242 -19.52 -1.76 -7.88
N VAL A 243 -19.37 -1.02 -6.78
CA VAL A 243 -18.94 0.38 -6.75
C VAL A 243 -17.69 0.51 -5.90
N TRP A 244 -16.94 1.59 -6.10
CA TRP A 244 -15.75 1.86 -5.28
C TRP A 244 -16.12 2.03 -3.82
N ARG A 245 -15.41 1.31 -2.93
CA ARG A 245 -15.58 1.40 -1.46
C ARG A 245 -15.20 2.79 -0.95
N THR A 246 -14.08 3.32 -1.45
CA THR A 246 -13.56 4.62 -1.05
C THR A 246 -13.81 5.65 -2.13
N ASP A 247 -14.55 6.71 -1.78
CA ASP A 247 -14.62 7.90 -2.60
C ASP A 247 -13.39 8.77 -2.35
N VAL A 248 -12.33 8.51 -3.15
CA VAL A 248 -11.06 9.23 -3.03
C VAL A 248 -11.22 10.73 -3.23
N MET A 249 -12.21 11.19 -4.02
CA MET A 249 -12.47 12.62 -4.23
C MET A 249 -12.93 13.31 -2.95
N LYS A 250 -13.66 12.66 -2.06
CA LYS A 250 -14.02 13.21 -0.76
C LYS A 250 -12.79 13.49 0.13
N SER A 251 -11.69 12.76 -0.06
CA SER A 251 -10.43 12.99 0.68
C SER A 251 -9.61 14.16 0.15
N ARG A 252 -9.97 14.78 -1.00
CA ARG A 252 -9.21 15.85 -1.66
C ARG A 252 -8.81 17.00 -0.72
N LYS A 253 -9.68 17.34 0.23
CA LYS A 253 -9.42 18.38 1.23
C LYS A 253 -8.19 18.08 2.13
N TYR A 254 -7.75 16.83 2.21
CA TYR A 254 -6.62 16.41 3.02
C TYR A 254 -5.32 16.21 2.21
N TRP A 255 -5.37 16.12 0.87
CA TRP A 255 -4.21 15.72 0.05
C TRP A 255 -2.98 16.61 0.24
N ILE A 256 -3.17 17.93 0.33
CA ILE A 256 -2.05 18.85 0.62
C ILE A 256 -1.45 18.54 1.99
N GLY A 257 -2.29 18.33 3.02
CA GLY A 257 -1.84 18.03 4.37
C GLY A 257 -1.08 16.70 4.48
N TRP A 258 -1.40 15.70 3.65
CA TRP A 258 -0.67 14.43 3.66
C TRP A 258 0.81 14.62 3.30
N TYR A 259 1.11 15.49 2.35
CA TYR A 259 2.45 15.58 1.77
C TYR A 259 3.23 16.82 2.17
N THR A 260 2.61 17.83 2.76
CA THR A 260 3.33 19.02 3.25
C THR A 260 4.43 18.63 4.24
N ASP A 261 5.65 19.10 4.02
CA ASP A 261 6.87 18.77 4.80
C ASP A 261 7.25 17.28 4.81
N LEU A 262 6.71 16.44 3.91
CA LEU A 262 7.01 15.00 3.88
C LEU A 262 8.51 14.75 3.66
N SER A 263 9.13 15.42 2.70
CA SER A 263 10.55 15.25 2.37
C SER A 263 11.44 15.60 3.56
N LYS A 264 11.14 16.71 4.24
CA LYS A 264 11.84 17.14 5.46
C LYS A 264 11.65 16.14 6.62
N ARG A 265 10.42 15.69 6.86
CA ARG A 265 10.10 14.69 7.90
C ARG A 265 10.82 13.37 7.62
N PHE A 266 10.78 12.88 6.38
CA PHE A 266 11.51 11.68 5.97
C PHE A 266 13.01 11.79 6.22
N LEU A 267 13.64 12.91 5.83
CA LEU A 267 15.07 13.14 6.08
C LEU A 267 15.42 13.27 7.55
N SER A 268 14.50 13.71 8.41
CA SER A 268 14.71 13.88 9.86
C SER A 268 14.63 12.58 10.67
N LEU A 269 14.13 11.49 10.09
CA LEU A 269 14.10 10.18 10.73
C LEU A 269 15.51 9.76 11.17
N LYS A 270 15.64 9.24 12.38
CA LYS A 270 16.90 8.71 12.93
C LYS A 270 17.21 7.28 12.50
N THR A 271 16.24 6.60 11.91
CA THR A 271 16.37 5.25 11.36
C THR A 271 16.83 5.28 9.91
N SER A 272 17.23 4.12 9.38
CA SER A 272 17.54 3.96 7.95
C SER A 272 16.32 4.23 7.09
N LYS A 273 16.56 4.77 5.91
CA LYS A 273 15.50 5.24 4.99
C LYS A 273 15.70 4.65 3.61
N LEU A 274 14.62 4.10 3.03
CA LEU A 274 14.55 3.62 1.66
C LEU A 274 13.44 4.39 0.94
N LEU A 275 13.79 5.03 -0.16
CA LEU A 275 12.83 5.61 -1.09
C LEU A 275 12.80 4.78 -2.36
N VAL A 276 11.63 4.27 -2.72
CA VAL A 276 11.40 3.48 -3.93
C VAL A 276 10.53 4.28 -4.87
N LEU A 277 10.97 4.49 -6.11
CA LEU A 277 10.23 5.31 -7.10
C LEU A 277 10.05 4.56 -8.41
N ALA A 278 8.90 4.77 -9.04
CA ALA A 278 8.63 4.34 -10.42
C ALA A 278 9.40 5.24 -11.42
N GLY A 279 9.84 4.66 -12.50
CA GLY A 279 10.46 5.40 -13.60
C GLY A 279 11.77 6.09 -13.26
N THR A 280 11.94 7.33 -13.71
CA THR A 280 13.20 8.10 -13.62
C THR A 280 13.35 8.92 -12.34
N GLY A 281 12.57 8.66 -11.30
CA GLY A 281 12.68 9.23 -9.96
C GLY A 281 12.88 10.76 -9.94
N ARG A 282 11.79 11.52 -9.89
CA ARG A 282 11.86 12.97 -9.70
C ARG A 282 11.94 13.29 -8.22
N LEU A 283 13.12 13.64 -7.75
CA LEU A 283 13.33 14.12 -6.39
C LEU A 283 13.10 15.63 -6.33
N ASP A 284 12.46 16.11 -5.26
CA ASP A 284 12.49 17.52 -4.93
C ASP A 284 13.88 17.96 -4.45
N LYS A 285 14.08 19.27 -4.27
CA LYS A 285 15.37 19.84 -3.91
C LYS A 285 15.92 19.27 -2.59
N GLU A 286 15.06 19.09 -1.59
CA GLU A 286 15.48 18.59 -0.27
C GLU A 286 15.95 17.14 -0.37
N LEU A 287 15.21 16.29 -1.08
CA LEU A 287 15.60 14.91 -1.31
C LEU A 287 16.84 14.77 -2.19
N MET A 288 17.02 15.61 -3.21
CA MET A 288 18.25 15.62 -4.00
C MET A 288 19.48 15.91 -3.13
N ILE A 289 19.41 16.93 -2.27
CA ILE A 289 20.48 17.24 -1.32
C ILE A 289 20.69 16.08 -0.35
N GLY A 290 19.61 15.52 0.20
CA GLY A 290 19.66 14.36 1.11
C GLY A 290 20.30 13.13 0.47
N GLN A 291 20.01 12.86 -0.80
CA GLN A 291 20.62 11.77 -1.56
C GLN A 291 22.12 11.99 -1.76
N MET A 292 22.54 13.19 -2.16
CA MET A 292 23.96 13.52 -2.31
C MET A 292 24.74 13.39 -0.99
N GLN A 293 24.06 13.61 0.14
CA GLN A 293 24.61 13.44 1.48
C GLN A 293 24.54 12.00 1.99
N GLY A 294 24.02 11.05 1.22
CA GLY A 294 23.87 9.66 1.62
C GLY A 294 22.86 9.42 2.75
N LYS A 295 21.87 10.34 2.93
CA LYS A 295 20.91 10.26 4.03
C LYS A 295 19.86 9.16 3.86
N PHE A 296 19.67 8.64 2.68
CA PHE A 296 18.74 7.54 2.37
C PHE A 296 19.20 6.74 1.17
N GLN A 297 18.67 5.52 1.04
CA GLN A 297 18.84 4.69 -0.13
C GLN A 297 17.71 4.98 -1.11
N LEU A 298 18.05 5.21 -2.39
CA LEU A 298 17.10 5.32 -3.50
C LEU A 298 17.12 4.03 -4.33
N LYS A 299 15.94 3.50 -4.64
CA LYS A 299 15.77 2.40 -5.59
C LYS A 299 14.75 2.80 -6.66
N LEU A 300 15.13 2.68 -7.93
CA LEU A 300 14.24 2.96 -9.06
C LEU A 300 13.71 1.65 -9.65
N PHE A 301 12.43 1.67 -10.04
CA PHE A 301 11.74 0.57 -10.72
C PHE A 301 11.25 1.04 -12.11
N PRO A 302 12.14 1.07 -13.12
CA PRO A 302 11.76 1.46 -14.47
C PRO A 302 10.73 0.46 -15.02
N GLY A 303 9.71 0.98 -15.69
CA GLY A 303 8.64 0.16 -16.27
C GLY A 303 7.47 -0.14 -15.34
N CYS A 304 7.57 0.19 -14.04
CA CYS A 304 6.42 0.16 -13.13
C CYS A 304 5.59 1.44 -13.20
N GLY A 305 4.29 1.31 -12.90
CA GLY A 305 3.40 2.42 -12.61
C GLY A 305 3.48 2.85 -11.15
N HIS A 306 2.46 3.61 -10.71
CA HIS A 306 2.39 4.10 -9.33
C HIS A 306 2.32 2.98 -8.28
N ASN A 307 1.74 1.83 -8.63
CA ASN A 307 1.56 0.69 -7.73
C ASN A 307 2.72 -0.31 -7.86
N ILE A 308 3.97 0.12 -7.56
CA ILE A 308 5.18 -0.72 -7.68
C ILE A 308 5.04 -2.04 -6.91
N GLN A 309 4.40 -2.01 -5.74
CA GLN A 309 4.15 -3.19 -4.90
C GLN A 309 3.25 -4.24 -5.57
N GLU A 310 2.45 -3.81 -6.55
CA GLU A 310 1.63 -4.70 -7.38
C GLU A 310 2.33 -5.05 -8.70
N ASP A 311 2.99 -4.09 -9.34
CA ASP A 311 3.60 -4.26 -10.65
C ASP A 311 4.83 -5.18 -10.62
N ASN A 312 5.69 -5.00 -9.63
CA ASN A 312 6.92 -5.80 -9.48
C ASN A 312 7.16 -6.23 -8.03
N PRO A 313 6.25 -7.07 -7.47
CA PRO A 313 6.35 -7.51 -6.08
C PRO A 313 7.59 -8.35 -5.78
N SER A 314 8.11 -9.10 -6.75
CA SER A 314 9.29 -9.94 -6.58
C SER A 314 10.54 -9.12 -6.28
N ASP A 315 10.92 -8.21 -7.18
CA ASP A 315 12.14 -7.41 -7.03
C ASP A 315 12.01 -6.41 -5.88
N LEU A 316 10.79 -5.90 -5.62
CA LEU A 316 10.53 -5.04 -4.48
C LEU A 316 10.69 -5.81 -3.16
N SER A 317 10.28 -7.10 -3.11
CA SER A 317 10.49 -7.94 -1.93
C SER A 317 11.97 -8.12 -1.62
N GLU A 318 12.80 -8.38 -2.63
CA GLU A 318 14.26 -8.48 -2.50
C GLU A 318 14.87 -7.18 -1.98
N CYS A 319 14.47 -6.06 -2.58
CA CYS A 319 14.94 -4.74 -2.17
C CYS A 319 14.65 -4.45 -0.69
N ILE A 320 13.42 -4.73 -0.22
CA ILE A 320 13.00 -4.50 1.17
C ILE A 320 13.73 -5.46 2.13
N ILE A 321 13.89 -6.73 1.76
CA ILE A 321 14.62 -7.73 2.58
C ILE A 321 16.10 -7.36 2.69
N GLU A 322 16.75 -7.03 1.58
CA GLU A 322 18.15 -6.56 1.60
C GLU A 322 18.32 -5.30 2.44
N PHE A 323 17.39 -4.36 2.34
CA PHE A 323 17.37 -3.17 3.16
C PHE A 323 17.24 -3.53 4.65
N ALA A 324 16.35 -4.44 5.03
CA ALA A 324 16.18 -4.92 6.39
C ALA A 324 17.47 -5.59 6.91
N ILE A 325 18.06 -6.51 6.14
CA ILE A 325 19.28 -7.25 6.52
C ILE A 325 20.45 -6.30 6.78
N ARG A 326 20.66 -5.31 5.88
CA ARG A 326 21.78 -4.34 6.04
C ARG A 326 21.64 -3.45 7.26
N ASN A 327 20.42 -3.22 7.73
CA ASN A 327 20.14 -2.32 8.84
C ASN A 327 19.85 -3.04 10.15
N ARG A 328 19.90 -4.38 10.18
CA ARG A 328 19.85 -5.14 11.43
C ARG A 328 21.10 -4.83 12.27
N PRO A 329 20.97 -4.53 13.56
CA PRO A 329 22.12 -4.40 14.45
C PRO A 329 22.96 -5.69 14.43
N LEU A 330 24.27 -5.56 14.35
CA LEU A 330 25.18 -6.71 14.45
C LEU A 330 25.05 -7.36 15.84
N ASP A 331 24.82 -8.64 15.87
CA ASP A 331 24.91 -9.42 17.10
C ASP A 331 26.40 -9.72 17.41
N ILE A 332 27.01 -8.78 18.15
CA ILE A 332 28.43 -8.87 18.52
C ILE A 332 28.70 -10.13 19.36
N ASN A 333 27.71 -10.65 20.08
CA ASN A 333 27.89 -11.83 20.92
C ASN A 333 28.01 -13.11 20.07
N SER A 334 27.26 -13.22 18.97
CA SER A 334 27.39 -14.35 18.04
C SER A 334 28.75 -14.38 17.33
N ILE A 335 29.35 -13.20 17.07
CA ILE A 335 30.68 -13.09 16.43
C ILE A 335 31.79 -13.48 17.42
N ARG A 336 31.65 -13.22 18.72
CA ARG A 336 32.66 -13.59 19.74
C ARG A 336 32.72 -15.10 19.94
N HIS A 337 31.61 -15.83 19.89
CA HIS A 337 31.58 -17.29 20.04
C HIS A 337 32.15 -18.05 18.85
N GLN A 338 32.30 -17.42 17.66
CA GLN A 338 32.92 -18.04 16.49
C GLN A 338 34.45 -17.86 16.49
N LYS A 339 35.03 -17.02 17.36
CA LYS A 339 36.46 -16.76 17.41
C LYS A 339 37.21 -17.55 18.48
N ASP A 340 36.55 -18.34 19.32
CA ASP A 340 37.14 -19.26 20.28
C ASP A 340 36.81 -20.71 19.90
N PRO A 341 37.49 -21.33 18.93
CA PRO A 341 37.50 -22.78 18.83
C PRO A 341 38.41 -23.29 19.96
N LYS A 342 37.83 -24.01 20.93
CA LYS A 342 38.60 -24.80 21.91
C LYS A 342 39.37 -25.90 21.23
#